data_753b811c65f4c278afe8c66dac1070fb
#
_entry.id   753b811c65f4c278afe8c66dac1070fb
#
_cell.length_a   1.000
_cell.length_b   1.000
_cell.length_c   1.000
_cell.angle_alpha   90.00
_cell.angle_beta   90.00
_cell.angle_gamma   90.00
#
_symmetry.space_group_name_H-M   'P 1'
#
loop_
_entity.id
_entity.type
_entity.pdbx_description
1 polymer ?
#
loop_
_entity_poly.entity_id
_entity_poly.type
_entity_poly.pdbx_seq_one_letter_code
_entity_poly.pdbx_strand_id
1 'polypeptide(L)'
;LLLGWVNSSNAKGYKPAKVYMFGFAASFNDSTVYMTNVQKIDAYLANDRTNFLANREDYSYQLRYYLQSTGLQNFPTCVTMYAENESKAMKKFTALKNKYEKGKKKFDVKLISDSEFRYKAVTPDNYTPNVTPQVNTTPAVQ
;
A
#
# COMPACT_ATOMS: atom_id res chain seq x y z
N LEU A 1 -8.97 -12.32 -34.92
CA LEU A 1 -10.02 -11.99 -34.19
C LEU A 1 -9.83 -12.33 -32.78
N LEU A 2 -9.72 -13.57 -32.52
CA LEU A 2 -9.64 -13.99 -31.21
C LEU A 2 -8.47 -13.41 -30.51
N LEU A 3 -7.46 -13.14 -31.23
CA LEU A 3 -6.31 -12.58 -30.69
C LEU A 3 -6.55 -11.28 -30.01
N GLY A 4 -7.39 -10.53 -30.59
CA GLY A 4 -7.69 -9.25 -30.08
C GLY A 4 -8.24 -9.32 -28.67
N TRP A 5 -8.92 -10.37 -28.38
CA TRP A 5 -9.50 -10.50 -27.12
C TRP A 5 -8.48 -10.65 -26.06
N VAL A 6 -7.53 -11.46 -26.31
CA VAL A 6 -6.52 -11.71 -25.37
C VAL A 6 -5.81 -10.43 -25.05
N ASN A 7 -5.54 -9.67 -26.06
CA ASN A 7 -4.88 -8.42 -25.86
C ASN A 7 -5.69 -7.48 -25.00
N SER A 8 -6.95 -7.46 -25.20
CA SER A 8 -7.80 -6.60 -24.43
C SER A 8 -7.76 -6.94 -22.98
N SER A 9 -7.76 -8.20 -22.70
CA SER A 9 -7.75 -8.64 -21.36
C SER A 9 -6.50 -8.20 -20.69
N ASN A 10 -5.38 -8.33 -21.35
CA ASN A 10 -4.13 -7.93 -20.79
C ASN A 10 -4.05 -6.45 -20.52
N ALA A 11 -4.76 -5.69 -21.29
CA ALA A 11 -4.72 -4.26 -21.12
C ALA A 11 -5.27 -3.79 -19.79
N LYS A 12 -6.03 -4.63 -19.11
CA LYS A 12 -6.59 -4.21 -17.88
C LYS A 12 -5.58 -4.18 -16.74
N GLY A 13 -4.67 -4.96 -16.66
CA GLY A 13 -3.65 -5.03 -15.64
C GLY A 13 -3.60 -3.92 -14.60
N TYR A 14 -2.43 -3.36 -14.40
CA TYR A 14 -2.17 -2.35 -13.40
C TYR A 14 -1.54 -1.12 -14.03
N LYS A 15 -1.66 0.01 -13.35
CA LYS A 15 -1.02 1.24 -13.79
C LYS A 15 -0.20 1.83 -12.65
N PRO A 16 0.97 2.40 -12.94
CA PRO A 16 1.76 3.07 -11.92
C PRO A 16 0.99 4.29 -11.41
N ALA A 17 1.06 4.55 -10.13
CA ALA A 17 0.39 5.70 -9.55
C ALA A 17 1.07 6.09 -8.25
N LYS A 18 1.10 7.38 -7.98
CA LYS A 18 1.54 7.83 -6.68
C LYS A 18 0.34 7.79 -5.75
N VAL A 19 0.49 7.10 -4.64
CA VAL A 19 -0.58 7.01 -3.67
C VAL A 19 -0.06 7.50 -2.32
N TYR A 20 -0.97 7.90 -1.48
CA TYR A 20 -0.68 8.32 -0.12
C TYR A 20 -1.23 7.24 0.78
N MET A 21 -0.36 6.55 1.51
CA MET A 21 -0.79 5.41 2.31
C MET A 21 -0.31 5.50 3.74
N PHE A 22 -1.03 4.87 4.61
CA PHE A 22 -0.63 4.70 5.99
C PHE A 22 -1.11 3.34 6.48
N GLY A 23 -0.51 2.87 7.54
CA GLY A 23 -0.88 1.59 8.13
C GLY A 23 -1.48 1.77 9.49
N PHE A 24 -2.31 0.82 9.86
CA PHE A 24 -2.90 0.74 11.18
C PHE A 24 -2.69 -0.67 11.70
N ALA A 25 -2.26 -0.80 12.94
CA ALA A 25 -2.02 -2.11 13.53
C ALA A 25 -2.61 -2.20 14.92
N ALA A 26 -3.29 -3.29 15.18
CA ALA A 26 -3.86 -3.58 16.49
C ALA A 26 -3.62 -5.03 16.82
N SER A 27 -3.62 -5.36 18.09
CA SER A 27 -3.45 -6.74 18.53
C SER A 27 -4.50 -7.08 19.56
N PHE A 28 -4.89 -8.34 19.59
CA PHE A 28 -5.92 -8.80 20.51
C PHE A 28 -5.45 -8.57 21.95
N ASN A 29 -6.31 -8.07 22.76
CA ASN A 29 -6.03 -7.76 24.17
C ASN A 29 -4.90 -6.75 24.41
N ASP A 30 -4.59 -5.94 23.42
CA ASP A 30 -3.61 -4.88 23.56
C ASP A 30 -4.33 -3.55 23.42
N SER A 31 -4.13 -2.66 24.38
CA SER A 31 -4.77 -1.34 24.33
C SER A 31 -3.98 -0.34 23.50
N THR A 32 -2.83 -0.74 22.98
CA THR A 32 -2.04 0.12 22.12
C THR A 32 -2.30 -0.22 20.67
N VAL A 33 -2.53 0.78 19.85
CA VAL A 33 -2.60 0.61 18.41
C VAL A 33 -1.53 1.48 17.78
N TYR A 34 -1.02 1.06 16.64
CA TYR A 34 0.03 1.79 15.95
C TYR A 34 -0.49 2.32 14.63
N MET A 35 -0.09 3.53 14.28
CA MET A 35 -0.41 4.11 12.97
C MET A 35 0.86 4.71 12.40
N THR A 36 1.12 4.44 11.13
CA THR A 36 2.24 5.11 10.47
C THR A 36 1.79 6.49 10.02
N ASN A 37 2.74 7.37 9.80
CA ASN A 37 2.43 8.63 9.14
C ASN A 37 1.99 8.34 7.71
N VAL A 38 1.29 9.28 7.10
CA VAL A 38 0.90 9.15 5.70
C VAL A 38 2.16 9.30 4.85
N GLN A 39 2.38 8.36 3.96
CA GLN A 39 3.59 8.32 3.11
C GLN A 39 3.20 8.31 1.63
N LYS A 40 3.93 9.03 0.85
CA LYS A 40 3.72 9.07 -0.60
C LYS A 40 4.55 7.95 -1.21
N ILE A 41 3.88 7.04 -1.88
CA ILE A 41 4.51 5.82 -2.39
C ILE A 41 4.25 5.68 -3.89
N ASP A 42 5.27 5.27 -4.63
CA ASP A 42 5.09 4.90 -6.04
C ASP A 42 4.53 3.49 -6.05
N ALA A 43 3.25 3.38 -6.30
CA ALA A 43 2.57 2.11 -6.20
C ALA A 43 1.88 1.78 -7.52
N TYR A 44 1.05 0.76 -7.52
CA TYR A 44 0.32 0.33 -8.70
C TYR A 44 -1.14 0.14 -8.33
N LEU A 45 -2.01 0.65 -9.17
CA LEU A 45 -3.44 0.52 -8.96
C LEU A 45 -4.04 -0.31 -10.08
N ALA A 46 -5.13 -0.99 -9.78
CA ALA A 46 -5.85 -1.72 -10.81
C ALA A 46 -6.27 -0.74 -11.89
N ASN A 47 -6.05 -1.13 -13.14
CA ASN A 47 -6.34 -0.25 -14.26
C ASN A 47 -7.81 -0.40 -14.66
N ASP A 48 -8.71 -0.12 -13.73
CA ASP A 48 -10.15 -0.16 -13.93
C ASP A 48 -10.78 0.86 -12.98
N ARG A 49 -12.09 0.83 -12.88
CA ARG A 49 -12.79 1.81 -12.07
C ARG A 49 -12.58 1.64 -10.58
N THR A 50 -12.13 0.49 -10.12
CA THR A 50 -11.95 0.27 -8.69
C THR A 50 -10.72 1.01 -8.17
N ASN A 51 -9.70 1.15 -9.00
CA ASN A 51 -8.41 1.69 -8.57
C ASN A 51 -7.90 1.03 -7.30
N PHE A 52 -8.14 -0.29 -7.18
CA PHE A 52 -7.65 -1.02 -6.01
C PHE A 52 -6.13 -1.03 -5.99
N LEU A 53 -5.57 -0.93 -4.82
CA LEU A 53 -4.12 -0.95 -4.64
C LEU A 53 -3.60 -2.36 -4.88
N ALA A 54 -2.66 -2.50 -5.79
CA ALA A 54 -2.04 -3.78 -6.07
C ALA A 54 -1.19 -4.18 -4.87
N ASN A 55 -1.21 -5.44 -4.54
CA ASN A 55 -0.39 -6.00 -3.47
C ASN A 55 -0.63 -5.34 -2.10
N ARG A 56 -1.88 -4.97 -1.85
CA ARG A 56 -2.22 -4.28 -0.60
C ARG A 56 -1.79 -5.06 0.62
N GLU A 57 -1.91 -6.36 0.57
CA GLU A 57 -1.52 -7.21 1.69
C GLU A 57 -0.02 -7.22 1.91
N ASP A 58 0.76 -7.05 0.88
CA ASP A 58 2.21 -7.00 1.00
C ASP A 58 2.64 -5.77 1.78
N TYR A 59 1.92 -4.67 1.60
CA TYR A 59 2.20 -3.47 2.39
C TYR A 59 1.84 -3.70 3.86
N SER A 60 0.73 -4.37 4.11
CA SER A 60 0.35 -4.70 5.48
C SER A 60 1.38 -5.63 6.12
N TYR A 61 1.94 -6.54 5.33
CA TYR A 61 2.98 -7.43 5.81
C TYR A 61 4.26 -6.68 6.16
N GLN A 62 4.61 -5.65 5.41
CA GLN A 62 5.80 -4.84 5.73
C GLN A 62 5.66 -4.23 7.13
N LEU A 63 4.49 -3.70 7.45
CA LEU A 63 4.25 -3.12 8.76
C LEU A 63 4.28 -4.20 9.84
N ARG A 64 3.67 -5.33 9.56
CA ARG A 64 3.65 -6.44 10.50
C ARG A 64 5.07 -6.91 10.81
N TYR A 65 5.88 -7.05 9.80
CA TYR A 65 7.26 -7.48 9.98
C TYR A 65 8.03 -6.48 10.84
N TYR A 66 7.82 -5.20 10.60
CA TYR A 66 8.47 -4.17 11.39
C TYR A 66 8.07 -4.26 12.86
N LEU A 67 6.78 -4.38 13.12
CA LEU A 67 6.29 -4.43 14.50
C LEU A 67 6.76 -5.68 15.24
N GLN A 68 6.79 -6.80 14.55
CA GLN A 68 7.25 -8.04 15.15
C GLN A 68 8.76 -8.03 15.38
N SER A 69 9.52 -7.58 14.41
CA SER A 69 10.97 -7.62 14.51
C SER A 69 11.52 -6.61 15.51
N THR A 70 10.81 -5.53 15.76
CA THR A 70 11.21 -4.56 16.77
C THR A 70 10.63 -4.89 18.15
N GLY A 71 9.76 -5.89 18.22
CA GLY A 71 9.14 -6.27 19.49
C GLY A 71 8.05 -5.35 19.97
N LEU A 72 7.62 -4.40 19.13
CA LEU A 72 6.58 -3.45 19.54
C LEU A 72 5.22 -4.15 19.68
N GLN A 73 4.93 -5.09 18.78
CA GLN A 73 3.72 -5.89 18.88
C GLN A 73 4.04 -7.27 18.31
N ASN A 74 3.68 -8.33 19.03
CA ASN A 74 4.04 -9.69 18.62
C ASN A 74 3.07 -10.31 17.65
N PHE A 75 1.78 -10.01 17.80
CA PHE A 75 0.74 -10.58 16.95
C PHE A 75 -0.15 -9.49 16.38
N PRO A 76 0.40 -8.57 15.59
CA PRO A 76 -0.41 -7.46 15.09
C PRO A 76 -1.27 -7.88 13.91
N THR A 77 -2.47 -7.31 13.85
CA THR A 77 -3.27 -7.32 12.63
C THR A 77 -3.08 -5.97 11.99
N CYS A 78 -2.56 -5.97 10.79
CA CYS A 78 -2.21 -4.74 10.10
C CYS A 78 -3.09 -4.52 8.88
N VAL A 79 -3.53 -3.29 8.69
CA VAL A 79 -4.26 -2.92 7.49
C VAL A 79 -3.59 -1.73 6.84
N THR A 80 -3.74 -1.64 5.53
CA THR A 80 -3.17 -0.56 4.74
C THR A 80 -4.29 0.30 4.20
N MET A 81 -4.23 1.58 4.48
CA MET A 81 -5.18 2.56 3.98
C MET A 81 -4.48 3.42 2.96
N TYR A 82 -5.20 3.84 1.93
CA TYR A 82 -4.57 4.66 0.90
C TYR A 82 -5.58 5.58 0.22
N ALA A 83 -5.06 6.59 -0.42
CA ALA A 83 -5.85 7.47 -1.26
C ALA A 83 -4.94 8.01 -2.36
N GLU A 84 -5.55 8.53 -3.41
CA GLU A 84 -4.78 9.04 -4.54
C GLU A 84 -4.35 10.50 -4.34
N ASN A 85 -4.84 11.16 -3.31
CA ASN A 85 -4.30 12.47 -2.98
C ASN A 85 -4.12 12.60 -1.47
N GLU A 86 -3.25 13.50 -1.10
CA GLU A 86 -2.86 13.64 0.29
C GLU A 86 -4.00 14.06 1.19
N SER A 87 -4.82 14.97 0.72
CA SER A 87 -5.94 15.47 1.51
C SER A 87 -6.89 14.36 1.91
N LYS A 88 -7.22 13.46 0.97
CA LYS A 88 -8.09 12.34 1.27
C LYS A 88 -7.44 11.36 2.21
N ALA A 89 -6.15 11.11 2.04
CA ALA A 89 -5.43 10.21 2.93
C ALA A 89 -5.41 10.77 4.35
N MET A 90 -5.16 12.06 4.48
CA MET A 90 -5.13 12.70 5.79
C MET A 90 -6.49 12.69 6.47
N LYS A 91 -7.58 12.80 5.70
CA LYS A 91 -8.91 12.69 6.27
C LYS A 91 -9.15 11.30 6.84
N LYS A 92 -8.74 10.28 6.11
CA LYS A 92 -8.86 8.90 6.58
C LYS A 92 -8.01 8.67 7.81
N PHE A 93 -6.81 9.22 7.81
CA PHE A 93 -5.88 9.09 8.93
C PHE A 93 -6.48 9.73 10.20
N THR A 94 -6.94 10.96 10.08
CA THR A 94 -7.48 11.69 11.22
C THR A 94 -8.75 11.02 11.75
N ALA A 95 -9.60 10.55 10.86
CA ALA A 95 -10.84 9.88 11.27
C ALA A 95 -10.54 8.60 12.04
N LEU A 96 -9.59 7.82 11.58
CA LEU A 96 -9.25 6.57 12.24
C LEU A 96 -8.57 6.83 13.58
N LYS A 97 -7.66 7.79 13.62
CA LYS A 97 -6.98 8.16 14.84
C LYS A 97 -7.98 8.61 15.91
N ASN A 98 -8.91 9.48 15.51
CA ASN A 98 -9.93 9.97 16.44
C ASN A 98 -10.84 8.86 16.93
N LYS A 99 -11.20 7.95 16.05
CA LYS A 99 -12.06 6.84 16.42
C LYS A 99 -11.45 6.02 17.55
N TYR A 100 -10.15 5.79 17.52
CA TYR A 100 -9.48 4.98 18.52
C TYR A 100 -9.08 5.78 19.75
N GLU A 101 -8.80 7.04 19.61
CA GLU A 101 -8.47 7.88 20.77
C GLU A 101 -9.69 8.31 21.57
N LYS A 102 -10.79 8.57 20.87
CA LYS A 102 -11.96 9.18 21.49
C LYS A 102 -13.20 8.30 21.52
N GLY A 103 -13.06 7.04 21.21
CA GLY A 103 -14.17 6.11 21.22
C GLY A 103 -14.57 5.73 22.64
N LYS A 104 -15.57 4.88 22.76
CA LYS A 104 -16.01 4.39 24.06
C LYS A 104 -14.90 3.67 24.77
N LYS A 105 -14.21 2.80 24.07
CA LYS A 105 -13.02 2.15 24.58
C LYS A 105 -11.84 2.94 24.07
N LYS A 106 -11.08 3.57 24.95
CA LYS A 106 -9.97 4.38 24.51
C LYS A 106 -8.73 3.54 24.35
N PHE A 107 -8.04 3.77 23.26
CA PHE A 107 -6.79 3.11 22.97
C PHE A 107 -5.65 4.13 23.05
N ASP A 108 -4.46 3.63 23.32
CA ASP A 108 -3.27 4.45 23.26
C ASP A 108 -2.76 4.38 21.81
N VAL A 109 -2.94 5.44 21.05
CA VAL A 109 -2.54 5.47 19.65
C VAL A 109 -1.13 5.99 19.55
N LYS A 110 -0.21 5.14 19.10
CA LYS A 110 1.19 5.52 18.94
C LYS A 110 1.51 5.65 17.46
N LEU A 111 2.14 6.75 17.12
CA LEU A 111 2.51 7.03 15.73
C LEU A 111 3.90 6.52 15.44
N ILE A 112 4.08 6.00 14.23
CA ILE A 112 5.39 5.55 13.76
C ILE A 112 5.83 6.52 12.68
N SER A 113 6.97 7.14 12.91
CA SER A 113 7.45 8.17 11.99
C SER A 113 8.08 7.56 10.74
N ASP A 114 8.22 8.37 9.71
CA ASP A 114 8.85 7.95 8.46
C ASP A 114 10.30 7.53 8.66
N SER A 115 10.97 8.07 9.65
CA SER A 115 12.34 7.70 9.91
C SER A 115 12.46 6.32 10.57
N GLU A 116 11.38 5.86 11.20
CA GLU A 116 11.36 4.55 11.83
C GLU A 116 10.89 3.47 10.86
N PHE A 117 9.91 3.77 10.06
CA PHE A 117 9.36 2.80 9.13
C PHE A 117 8.87 3.49 7.86
N ARG A 118 9.31 3.00 6.72
CA ARG A 118 8.80 3.46 5.43
C ARG A 118 8.39 2.27 4.59
N TYR A 119 7.25 2.41 3.94
CA TYR A 119 6.83 1.39 2.98
C TYR A 119 7.77 1.38 1.79
N LYS A 120 8.02 0.19 1.27
CA LYS A 120 8.75 0.03 0.02
C LYS A 120 7.74 -0.33 -1.06
N ALA A 121 7.86 0.30 -2.20
CA ALA A 121 6.97 0.04 -3.32
C ALA A 121 7.01 -1.43 -3.71
N VAL A 122 5.85 -1.97 -4.03
CA VAL A 122 5.73 -3.37 -4.47
C VAL A 122 5.21 -3.38 -5.89
N THR A 123 5.93 -4.06 -6.77
CA THR A 123 5.51 -4.19 -8.16
C THR A 123 4.73 -5.49 -8.32
N PRO A 124 3.56 -5.44 -8.93
CA PRO A 124 2.79 -6.67 -9.14
C PRO A 124 3.55 -7.66 -10.00
N ASP A 125 3.44 -8.94 -9.67
CA ASP A 125 4.14 -9.99 -10.39
C ASP A 125 3.83 -10.01 -11.86
N ASN A 126 2.62 -9.72 -12.21
CA ASN A 126 2.20 -9.77 -13.62
C ASN A 126 2.30 -8.43 -14.31
N TYR A 127 2.92 -7.46 -13.68
CA TYR A 127 2.99 -6.13 -14.28
C TYR A 127 4.00 -6.12 -15.40
N THR A 128 3.58 -5.65 -16.55
CA THR A 128 4.44 -5.51 -17.71
C THR A 128 4.43 -4.04 -18.11
N PRO A 129 5.51 -3.35 -17.97
CA PRO A 129 5.55 -1.95 -18.35
C PRO A 129 5.29 -1.81 -19.84
N ASN A 130 4.65 -0.74 -20.22
CA ASN A 130 4.40 -0.47 -21.62
C ASN A 130 5.63 0.16 -22.21
N VAL A 131 6.61 -0.66 -22.48
CA VAL A 131 7.86 -0.20 -22.94
C VAL A 131 7.97 -0.26 -24.41
N THR A 132 8.55 0.71 -25.01
CA THR A 132 8.61 0.69 -26.41
C THR A 132 9.64 -0.25 -26.83
N PRO A 133 9.44 -0.79 -27.95
CA PRO A 133 10.25 -1.79 -28.47
C PRO A 133 11.65 -1.47 -28.75
N GLN A 134 11.97 -0.30 -28.78
CA GLN A 134 13.29 0.00 -29.15
C GLN A 134 14.22 -0.69 -28.26
N VAL A 135 13.76 -1.12 -27.28
CA VAL A 135 14.57 -1.78 -26.46
C VAL A 135 15.23 -2.84 -27.14
N ASN A 136 14.58 -3.34 -28.02
CA ASN A 136 15.05 -4.41 -28.61
C ASN A 136 16.16 -4.14 -29.36
N THR A 137 16.29 -3.14 -29.68
CA THR A 137 17.26 -2.95 -30.50
C THR A 137 18.43 -3.42 -30.07
N THR A 138 18.59 -3.60 -29.36
CA THR A 138 19.69 -3.97 -29.01
C THR A 138 20.21 -4.94 -29.57
N PRO A 139 19.92 -5.41 -29.80
CA PRO A 139 20.43 -6.40 -30.16
C PRO A 139 21.35 -6.26 -30.93
N ALA A 140 21.25 -5.88 -31.08
CA ALA A 140 21.93 -5.80 -31.72
C ALA A 140 22.86 -6.35 -31.53
N VAL A 141 23.11 -6.63 -31.44
CA VAL A 141 23.89 -7.14 -31.26
C VAL A 141 24.42 -7.82 -31.79
N GLN A 142 24.65 -7.92 -32.08
CA GLN A 142 25.16 -8.59 -32.51
C GLN A 142 25.59 -8.84 -32.88
#